data_c81f2041c60c1038fecdeb4580d87871
#
_entry.id   c81f2041c60c1038fecdeb4580d87871
#
_cell.length_a   1.000
_cell.length_b   1.000
_cell.length_c   1.000
_cell.angle_alpha   90.00
_cell.angle_beta   90.00
_cell.angle_gamma   90.00
#
_symmetry.space_group_name_H-M   'P 1'
#
loop_
_entity.id
_entity.type
_entity.pdbx_description
1 polymer ?
#
loop_
_entity_poly.entity_id
_entity_poly.type
_entity_poly.pdbx_seq_one_letter_code
_entity_poly.pdbx_strand_id
1 'polypeptide(L)'
;MNSASKITIITDSASDMPRNLHNQVTVLPMTISFGDEQFEDGVTLSADEFYMKLIESDTLPKTSQVSPFAFTSAYETALTHSDAVIVITLSSKLSGTYQSACIAAEDYESEHAGSQGKIYIIDSENVTVGEQILIEYALKLINCLLYTSDA
;
A
#
# COMPACT_ATOMS: atom_id res chain seq x y z
N MET A 1 -25.57 7.82 -18.02
CA MET A 1 -24.13 8.16 -18.08
C MET A 1 -23.39 7.12 -17.26
N ASN A 2 -22.65 6.21 -17.87
CA ASN A 2 -21.73 5.36 -17.13
C ASN A 2 -20.58 6.26 -16.67
N SER A 3 -20.56 6.63 -15.39
CA SER A 3 -19.34 7.20 -14.82
C SER A 3 -18.28 6.10 -14.85
N ALA A 4 -17.10 6.42 -15.38
CA ALA A 4 -15.98 5.49 -15.35
C ALA A 4 -15.74 5.02 -13.91
N SER A 5 -15.57 3.70 -13.72
CA SER A 5 -15.33 3.12 -12.39
C SER A 5 -14.05 3.70 -11.79
N LYS A 6 -14.17 4.27 -10.61
CA LYS A 6 -13.04 4.85 -9.89
C LYS A 6 -12.34 3.77 -9.08
N ILE A 7 -11.04 3.61 -9.30
CA ILE A 7 -10.21 2.59 -8.64
C ILE A 7 -9.12 3.29 -7.83
N THR A 8 -8.97 2.90 -6.57
CA THR A 8 -7.85 3.33 -5.71
C THR A 8 -6.79 2.23 -5.65
N ILE A 9 -5.52 2.62 -5.77
CA ILE A 9 -4.37 1.73 -5.50
C ILE A 9 -3.87 1.99 -4.08
N ILE A 10 -3.65 0.91 -3.34
CA ILE A 10 -2.99 0.90 -2.02
C ILE A 10 -1.74 0.05 -2.12
N THR A 11 -0.66 0.51 -1.52
CA THR A 11 0.62 -0.22 -1.41
C THR A 11 1.26 0.02 -0.06
N ASP A 12 2.38 -0.62 0.21
CA ASP A 12 3.21 -0.38 1.38
C ASP A 12 4.45 0.45 1.06
N SER A 13 5.15 0.92 2.10
CA SER A 13 6.31 1.81 1.92
C SER A 13 7.54 1.13 1.34
N ALA A 14 7.61 -0.22 1.33
CA ALA A 14 8.70 -0.95 0.67
C ALA A 14 8.68 -0.84 -0.85
N SER A 15 7.60 -0.30 -1.43
CA SER A 15 7.50 0.02 -2.85
C SER A 15 8.37 1.20 -3.30
N ASP A 16 8.91 1.98 -2.36
CA ASP A 16 9.70 3.18 -2.64
C ASP A 16 9.03 4.15 -3.63
N MET A 17 7.70 4.28 -3.55
CA MET A 17 6.93 5.12 -4.47
C MET A 17 7.42 6.57 -4.44
N PRO A 18 7.72 7.16 -5.61
CA PRO A 18 8.10 8.56 -5.70
C PRO A 18 7.02 9.47 -5.12
N ARG A 19 7.43 10.48 -4.36
CA ARG A 19 6.49 11.42 -3.70
C ARG A 19 5.52 12.12 -4.65
N ASN A 20 5.92 12.35 -5.89
CA ASN A 20 5.03 12.94 -6.90
C ASN A 20 3.89 12.03 -7.35
N LEU A 21 3.93 10.73 -7.01
CA LEU A 21 2.84 9.78 -7.26
C LEU A 21 1.98 9.48 -6.04
N HIS A 22 2.33 10.00 -4.85
CA HIS A 22 1.55 9.80 -3.62
C HIS A 22 0.14 10.41 -3.67
N ASN A 23 -0.16 11.28 -4.61
CA ASN A 23 -1.52 11.77 -4.86
C ASN A 23 -2.39 10.80 -5.67
N GLN A 24 -1.78 9.76 -6.26
CA GLN A 24 -2.46 8.74 -7.06
C GLN A 24 -2.51 7.37 -6.39
N VAL A 25 -1.68 7.15 -5.36
CA VAL A 25 -1.53 5.87 -4.65
C VAL A 25 -1.51 6.13 -3.15
N THR A 26 -2.27 5.33 -2.39
CA THR A 26 -2.19 5.33 -0.93
C THR A 26 -1.02 4.44 -0.49
N VAL A 27 -0.03 5.02 0.16
CA VAL A 27 1.14 4.29 0.67
C VAL A 27 0.99 4.10 2.17
N LEU A 28 0.93 2.85 2.62
CA LEU A 28 0.86 2.50 4.04
C LEU A 28 2.28 2.30 4.59
N PRO A 29 2.65 2.99 5.68
CA PRO A 29 3.98 2.89 6.24
C PRO A 29 4.22 1.56 6.93
N MET A 30 5.38 0.96 6.68
CA MET A 30 5.94 -0.08 7.54
C MET A 30 6.53 0.58 8.79
N THR A 31 6.61 -0.17 9.89
CA THR A 31 7.27 0.31 11.11
C THR A 31 8.75 -0.01 11.05
N ILE A 32 9.60 0.99 11.36
CA ILE A 32 11.05 0.85 11.52
C ILE A 32 11.38 1.03 12.99
N SER A 33 12.15 0.11 13.58
CA SER A 33 12.56 0.15 14.98
C SER A 33 14.08 0.19 15.11
N PHE A 34 14.59 1.11 15.92
CA PHE A 34 15.97 1.16 16.41
C PHE A 34 15.95 0.94 17.91
N GLY A 35 16.26 -0.28 18.38
CA GLY A 35 16.07 -0.64 19.79
C GLY A 35 14.60 -0.47 20.20
N ASP A 36 14.33 0.39 21.17
CA ASP A 36 12.98 0.68 21.69
C ASP A 36 12.26 1.83 20.96
N GLU A 37 12.96 2.57 20.09
CA GLU A 37 12.37 3.63 19.30
C GLU A 37 11.66 3.05 18.07
N GLN A 38 10.44 3.54 17.78
CA GLN A 38 9.64 3.11 16.62
C GLN A 38 9.25 4.30 15.78
N PHE A 39 9.30 4.11 14.48
CA PHE A 39 8.99 5.12 13.45
C PHE A 39 8.14 4.52 12.35
N GLU A 40 7.36 5.37 11.71
CA GLU A 40 6.65 5.05 10.47
C GLU A 40 7.50 5.49 9.26
N ASP A 41 7.82 4.53 8.39
CA ASP A 41 8.66 4.72 7.22
C ASP A 41 8.10 5.80 6.28
N GLY A 42 8.90 6.82 6.02
CA GLY A 42 8.53 7.96 5.16
C GLY A 42 7.51 8.93 5.77
N VAL A 43 7.00 8.67 6.99
CA VAL A 43 6.04 9.52 7.71
C VAL A 43 6.71 10.21 8.89
N THR A 44 7.16 9.45 9.89
CA THR A 44 7.84 9.98 11.08
C THR A 44 9.36 9.80 11.03
N LEU A 45 9.86 9.12 10.00
CA LEU A 45 11.27 8.95 9.70
C LEU A 45 11.49 9.10 8.20
N SER A 46 12.14 10.16 7.77
CA SER A 46 12.55 10.34 6.37
C SER A 46 13.74 9.44 6.02
N ALA A 47 14.00 9.25 4.71
CA ALA A 47 15.14 8.46 4.26
C ALA A 47 16.47 9.02 4.76
N ASP A 48 16.65 10.34 4.74
CA ASP A 48 17.87 10.99 5.23
C ASP A 48 18.07 10.77 6.73
N GLU A 49 17.01 10.92 7.52
CA GLU A 49 17.04 10.64 8.97
C GLU A 49 17.31 9.16 9.26
N PHE A 50 16.74 8.25 8.46
CA PHE A 50 17.01 6.82 8.56
C PHE A 50 18.51 6.53 8.38
N TYR A 51 19.14 7.07 7.33
CA TYR A 51 20.55 6.85 7.08
C TYR A 51 21.44 7.49 8.15
N MET A 52 21.07 8.66 8.69
CA MET A 52 21.77 9.26 9.82
C MET A 52 21.70 8.37 11.06
N LYS A 53 20.50 7.90 11.43
CA LYS A 53 20.31 6.97 12.54
C LYS A 53 21.06 5.65 12.33
N LEU A 54 21.09 5.13 11.11
CA LEU A 54 21.79 3.88 10.78
C LEU A 54 23.32 4.01 11.02
N ILE A 55 23.90 5.18 10.74
CA ILE A 55 25.33 5.46 10.97
C ILE A 55 25.62 5.66 12.47
N GLU A 56 24.72 6.30 13.20
CA GLU A 56 24.91 6.68 14.61
C GLU A 56 24.51 5.56 15.59
N SER A 57 23.68 4.62 15.17
CA SER A 57 23.16 3.55 16.03
C SER A 57 24.09 2.36 16.12
N ASP A 58 24.28 1.86 17.33
CA ASP A 58 24.98 0.59 17.57
C ASP A 58 24.09 -0.64 17.31
N THR A 59 22.76 -0.43 17.07
CA THR A 59 21.80 -1.48 16.81
C THR A 59 21.29 -1.42 15.39
N LEU A 60 21.20 -2.59 14.73
CA LEU A 60 20.61 -2.68 13.41
C LEU A 60 19.09 -2.43 13.47
N PRO A 61 18.55 -1.66 12.53
CA PRO A 61 17.11 -1.44 12.46
C PRO A 61 16.37 -2.73 12.14
N LYS A 62 15.14 -2.84 12.63
CA LYS A 62 14.19 -3.90 12.28
C LYS A 62 12.96 -3.28 11.65
N THR A 63 12.35 -3.98 10.71
CA THR A 63 11.07 -3.58 10.12
C THR A 63 9.97 -4.51 10.59
N SER A 64 8.77 -3.95 10.74
CA SER A 64 7.54 -4.71 10.99
C SER A 64 6.56 -4.48 9.87
N GLN A 65 5.80 -5.53 9.55
CA GLN A 65 4.77 -5.49 8.50
C GLN A 65 3.70 -4.44 8.78
N VAL A 66 3.02 -3.99 7.74
CA VAL A 66 1.81 -3.19 7.87
C VAL A 66 0.73 -4.03 8.56
N SER A 67 0.07 -3.46 9.57
CA SER A 67 -0.93 -4.19 10.35
C SER A 67 -2.25 -4.37 9.57
N PRO A 68 -3.06 -5.41 9.89
CA PRO A 68 -4.41 -5.54 9.34
C PRO A 68 -5.27 -4.30 9.62
N PHE A 69 -5.16 -3.71 10.81
CA PHE A 69 -5.90 -2.50 11.17
C PHE A 69 -5.61 -1.31 10.24
N ALA A 70 -4.34 -1.12 9.84
CA ALA A 70 -3.97 -0.07 8.90
C ALA A 70 -4.61 -0.30 7.51
N PHE A 71 -4.67 -1.55 7.05
CA PHE A 71 -5.36 -1.91 5.82
C PHE A 71 -6.87 -1.70 5.92
N THR A 72 -7.52 -2.12 7.00
CA THR A 72 -8.96 -1.90 7.20
C THR A 72 -9.31 -0.42 7.12
N SER A 73 -8.56 0.44 7.82
CA SER A 73 -8.77 1.89 7.78
C SER A 73 -8.56 2.48 6.37
N ALA A 74 -7.60 1.94 5.62
CA ALA A 74 -7.35 2.34 4.24
C ALA A 74 -8.50 1.89 3.30
N TYR A 75 -9.05 0.69 3.48
CA TYR A 75 -10.21 0.20 2.72
C TYR A 75 -11.45 1.04 3.00
N GLU A 76 -11.74 1.31 4.27
CA GLU A 76 -12.84 2.20 4.67
C GLU A 76 -12.74 3.55 3.95
N THR A 77 -11.57 4.18 4.03
CA THR A 77 -11.34 5.49 3.40
C THR A 77 -11.49 5.41 1.87
N ALA A 78 -10.84 4.44 1.23
CA ALA A 78 -10.83 4.30 -0.22
C ALA A 78 -12.22 4.04 -0.80
N LEU A 79 -12.99 3.16 -0.19
CA LEU A 79 -14.33 2.76 -0.67
C LEU A 79 -15.41 3.81 -0.41
N THR A 80 -15.12 4.91 0.31
CA THR A 80 -16.02 6.08 0.36
C THR A 80 -16.05 6.85 -0.96
N HIS A 81 -15.01 6.75 -1.79
CA HIS A 81 -14.86 7.55 -3.01
C HIS A 81 -14.41 6.76 -4.24
N SER A 82 -14.25 5.44 -4.10
CA SER A 82 -13.87 4.52 -5.18
C SER A 82 -14.80 3.31 -5.22
N ASP A 83 -14.99 2.75 -6.41
CA ASP A 83 -15.82 1.57 -6.65
C ASP A 83 -15.08 0.28 -6.32
N ALA A 84 -13.75 0.32 -6.42
CA ALA A 84 -12.88 -0.81 -6.11
C ALA A 84 -11.50 -0.36 -5.61
N VAL A 85 -10.81 -1.26 -4.94
CA VAL A 85 -9.45 -1.08 -4.44
C VAL A 85 -8.56 -2.19 -4.97
N ILE A 86 -7.40 -1.82 -5.49
CA ILE A 86 -6.31 -2.74 -5.83
C ILE A 86 -5.19 -2.52 -4.82
N VAL A 87 -4.82 -3.58 -4.11
CA VAL A 87 -3.70 -3.58 -3.17
C VAL A 87 -2.54 -4.31 -3.81
N ILE A 88 -1.38 -3.66 -3.89
CA ILE A 88 -0.14 -4.28 -4.35
C ILE A 88 0.85 -4.19 -3.20
N THR A 89 1.29 -5.33 -2.69
CA THR A 89 2.21 -5.42 -1.54
C THR A 89 3.57 -5.93 -1.96
N LEU A 90 4.58 -5.67 -1.13
CA LEU A 90 5.84 -6.38 -1.27
C LEU A 90 5.64 -7.89 -1.15
N SER A 91 6.64 -8.65 -1.63
CA SER A 91 6.60 -10.11 -1.67
C SER A 91 6.20 -10.75 -0.34
N SER A 92 5.22 -11.64 -0.39
CA SER A 92 4.77 -12.46 0.75
C SER A 92 5.89 -13.37 1.30
N LYS A 93 6.95 -13.60 0.51
CA LYS A 93 8.14 -14.34 0.93
C LYS A 93 9.08 -13.51 1.80
N LEU A 94 8.94 -12.18 1.79
CA LEU A 94 9.78 -11.24 2.55
C LEU A 94 9.08 -10.67 3.77
N SER A 95 7.75 -10.53 3.74
CA SER A 95 6.97 -9.88 4.80
C SER A 95 5.58 -10.48 4.93
N GLY A 96 5.02 -10.41 6.13
CA GLY A 96 3.62 -10.73 6.39
C GLY A 96 2.63 -9.65 5.94
N THR A 97 3.07 -8.58 5.29
CA THR A 97 2.21 -7.47 4.84
C THR A 97 1.10 -7.95 3.89
N TYR A 98 1.42 -8.85 2.94
CA TYR A 98 0.42 -9.47 2.07
C TYR A 98 -0.67 -10.18 2.88
N GLN A 99 -0.28 -11.00 3.85
CA GLN A 99 -1.24 -11.72 4.71
C GLN A 99 -2.09 -10.75 5.55
N SER A 100 -1.49 -9.67 6.05
CA SER A 100 -2.22 -8.61 6.76
C SER A 100 -3.30 -7.97 5.88
N ALA A 101 -2.98 -7.71 4.62
CA ALA A 101 -3.94 -7.16 3.65
C ALA A 101 -5.10 -8.11 3.38
N CYS A 102 -4.81 -9.43 3.24
CA CYS A 102 -5.84 -10.46 3.04
C CYS A 102 -6.78 -10.58 4.24
N ILE A 103 -6.23 -10.66 5.45
CA ILE A 103 -7.03 -10.73 6.69
C ILE A 103 -7.94 -9.50 6.80
N ALA A 104 -7.40 -8.32 6.59
CA ALA A 104 -8.16 -7.08 6.63
C ALA A 104 -9.30 -7.03 5.59
N ALA A 105 -9.08 -7.58 4.40
CA ALA A 105 -10.11 -7.62 3.36
C ALA A 105 -11.23 -8.60 3.71
N GLU A 106 -10.91 -9.80 4.21
CA GLU A 106 -11.88 -10.79 4.67
C GLU A 106 -12.75 -10.23 5.80
N ASP A 107 -12.13 -9.60 6.80
CA ASP A 107 -12.83 -8.98 7.93
C ASP A 107 -13.73 -7.83 7.43
N TYR A 108 -13.20 -6.93 6.59
CA TYR A 108 -13.96 -5.81 6.04
C TYR A 108 -15.17 -6.27 5.22
N GLU A 109 -15.00 -7.25 4.33
CA GLU A 109 -16.07 -7.79 3.50
C GLU A 109 -17.15 -8.53 4.32
N SER A 110 -16.76 -9.14 5.45
CA SER A 110 -17.71 -9.81 6.34
C SER A 110 -18.58 -8.81 7.11
N GLU A 111 -18.05 -7.64 7.44
CA GLU A 111 -18.72 -6.60 8.23
C GLU A 111 -19.55 -5.64 7.37
N HIS A 112 -19.22 -5.51 6.08
CA HIS A 112 -19.84 -4.55 5.16
C HIS A 112 -20.58 -5.24 4.01
N ALA A 113 -21.90 -5.34 4.14
CA ALA A 113 -22.74 -5.92 3.11
C ALA A 113 -22.61 -5.15 1.78
N GLY A 114 -22.33 -5.88 0.68
CA GLY A 114 -22.15 -5.29 -0.65
C GLY A 114 -20.72 -4.84 -0.98
N SER A 115 -19.76 -5.09 -0.11
CA SER A 115 -18.33 -4.85 -0.37
C SER A 115 -17.61 -6.04 -1.04
N GLN A 116 -18.25 -7.21 -1.09
CA GLN A 116 -17.66 -8.42 -1.68
C GLN A 116 -17.19 -8.16 -3.11
N GLY A 117 -15.96 -8.57 -3.40
CA GLY A 117 -15.36 -8.44 -4.70
C GLY A 117 -14.97 -7.01 -5.10
N LYS A 118 -14.81 -6.11 -4.13
CA LYS A 118 -14.33 -4.75 -4.37
C LYS A 118 -12.86 -4.54 -3.99
N ILE A 119 -12.27 -5.46 -3.24
CA ILE A 119 -10.88 -5.42 -2.80
C ILE A 119 -10.10 -6.53 -3.48
N TYR A 120 -9.09 -6.17 -4.26
CA TYR A 120 -8.23 -7.09 -5.00
C TYR A 120 -6.81 -6.97 -4.49
N ILE A 121 -6.24 -8.06 -3.95
CA ILE A 121 -4.91 -8.06 -3.35
C ILE A 121 -3.96 -8.84 -4.24
N ILE A 122 -2.84 -8.21 -4.57
CA ILE A 122 -1.80 -8.75 -5.45
C ILE A 122 -0.50 -8.83 -4.66
N ASP A 123 0.05 -10.04 -4.54
CA ASP A 123 1.44 -10.24 -4.13
C ASP A 123 2.33 -9.84 -5.31
N SER A 124 3.14 -8.80 -5.15
CA SER A 124 4.04 -8.36 -6.22
C SER A 124 5.15 -9.37 -6.51
N GLU A 125 5.42 -10.28 -5.58
CA GLU A 125 6.60 -11.15 -5.56
C GLU A 125 7.93 -10.36 -5.71
N ASN A 126 7.89 -9.08 -5.46
CA ASN A 126 8.96 -8.10 -5.61
C ASN A 126 9.08 -7.21 -4.37
N VAL A 127 10.03 -6.29 -4.42
CA VAL A 127 10.24 -5.22 -3.44
C VAL A 127 10.90 -4.04 -4.14
N THR A 128 10.80 -2.84 -3.57
CA THR A 128 11.40 -1.61 -4.11
C THR A 128 11.01 -1.35 -5.57
N VAL A 129 11.97 -1.18 -6.46
CA VAL A 129 11.75 -0.84 -7.88
C VAL A 129 10.87 -1.87 -8.61
N GLY A 130 11.01 -3.17 -8.30
CA GLY A 130 10.18 -4.20 -8.92
C GLY A 130 8.71 -4.06 -8.57
N GLU A 131 8.40 -3.77 -7.32
CA GLU A 131 7.05 -3.49 -6.85
C GLU A 131 6.53 -2.15 -7.42
N GLN A 132 7.36 -1.09 -7.39
CA GLN A 132 7.05 0.21 -7.98
C GLN A 132 6.62 0.11 -9.44
N ILE A 133 7.35 -0.66 -10.26
CA ILE A 133 7.03 -0.84 -11.70
C ILE A 133 5.63 -1.44 -11.87
N LEU A 134 5.24 -2.41 -11.04
CA LEU A 134 3.90 -3.00 -11.10
C LEU A 134 2.82 -1.98 -10.75
N ILE A 135 3.06 -1.14 -9.75
CA ILE A 135 2.13 -0.08 -9.35
C ILE A 135 1.98 0.96 -10.46
N GLU A 136 3.08 1.42 -11.04
CA GLU A 136 3.06 2.38 -12.16
C GLU A 136 2.36 1.79 -13.39
N TYR A 137 2.53 0.50 -13.65
CA TYR A 137 1.81 -0.20 -14.71
C TYR A 137 0.31 -0.26 -14.45
N ALA A 138 -0.09 -0.58 -13.20
CA ALA A 138 -1.50 -0.58 -12.80
C ALA A 138 -2.14 0.81 -12.96
N LEU A 139 -1.42 1.88 -12.57
CA LEU A 139 -1.87 3.27 -12.79
C LEU A 139 -2.09 3.58 -14.26
N LYS A 140 -1.19 3.15 -15.13
CA LYS A 140 -1.34 3.33 -16.59
C LYS A 140 -2.58 2.59 -17.13
N LEU A 141 -2.83 1.36 -16.68
CA LEU A 141 -4.00 0.59 -17.10
C LEU A 141 -5.30 1.26 -16.64
N ILE A 142 -5.37 1.73 -15.40
CA ILE A 142 -6.53 2.45 -14.88
C ILE A 142 -6.78 3.72 -15.71
N ASN A 143 -5.76 4.50 -15.98
CA ASN A 143 -5.89 5.72 -16.80
C ASN A 143 -6.35 5.39 -18.24
N CYS A 144 -5.83 4.33 -18.85
CA CYS A 144 -6.28 3.88 -20.18
C CYS A 144 -7.77 3.44 -20.18
N LEU A 145 -8.23 2.75 -19.15
CA LEU A 145 -9.63 2.33 -19.02
C LEU A 145 -10.57 3.53 -18.88
N LEU A 146 -10.15 4.60 -18.21
CA LEU A 146 -10.91 5.84 -18.10
C LEU A 146 -11.09 6.52 -19.46
N TYR A 147 -10.09 6.47 -20.35
CA TYR A 147 -10.19 7.03 -21.71
C TYR A 147 -11.04 6.21 -22.68
N THR A 148 -11.12 4.90 -22.49
CA THR A 148 -11.94 4.02 -23.37
C THR A 148 -13.42 4.01 -23.02
N SER A 149 -13.79 4.40 -21.81
CA SER A 149 -15.21 4.50 -21.38
C SER A 149 -15.91 5.75 -21.91
N ASP A 150 -15.16 6.76 -22.37
CA ASP A 150 -15.69 8.00 -22.97
C ASP A 150 -15.77 7.94 -24.51
N ALA A 151 -15.37 6.83 -25.08
CA ALA A 151 -15.50 6.55 -26.54
C ALA A 151 -16.76 5.67 -26.85
#